data_4c8fd6bcb4fd5d9c68a2ce91d5c26df3
#
_entry.id   4c8fd6bcb4fd5d9c68a2ce91d5c26df3
#
_cell.length_a   1.000
_cell.length_b   1.000
_cell.length_c   1.000
_cell.angle_alpha   90.00
_cell.angle_beta   90.00
_cell.angle_gamma   90.00
#
_symmetry.space_group_name_H-M   'P 1'
#
loop_
_entity.id
_entity.type
_entity.pdbx_description
1 polymer ?
#
loop_
_entity_poly.entity_id
_entity_poly.type
_entity_poly.pdbx_seq_one_letter_code
_entity_poly.pdbx_strand_id
1 'polypeptide(L)'
;MGKATGFKEFPREHASRRPVAERVNDWFEIYKDFPEPSLRNQGARCMDCGVPFCHTGCPVNNLIPDWNDLVYRGRWKEAVRQLHSTNNFPEFTGRICPAPCEAACVLGINEPAVTIKQIEKNIVERGFKEGWIRPEPPKFRSGKKVAVVGSGPAGLAAAQQLNRAGHWVTVYEKSDRIGGLLRYGIPEFKMEKSVVDRRLEQMTGEGVKFVTKAHVGRSVPVEDLQREFDVILLAGGAEHPRDLQIPGRELKGIHYAMEFLPQQNKRCAGEKLDASVDILATGKHAVIIGGGDTGADCLGTCHRQKPLSVRQFEIMPMPPEQRAPQTPWPLWPMQLRIEGAHEEGGIRDWSVATTKFTGDERGNVKQLHAVRVGPPPKFEPIAGSEFTMDADLVLLAMGFLGPVRNGMIEQLGVGLDARGNVAAGADYMTSVPGIFAAGDMRRGQSLVVWAISEGRKAAESIDRYLKQARAVIPSASAGISARV
;
A
#
# COMPACT_ATOMS: atom_id res chain seq x y z
N MET A 1 -4.83 28.67 10.75
CA MET A 1 -3.81 29.24 9.83
C MET A 1 -2.44 29.07 10.46
N GLY A 2 -1.47 28.45 9.77
CA GLY A 2 -0.09 28.41 10.22
C GLY A 2 0.44 29.83 10.47
N LYS A 3 1.65 30.13 10.14
CA LYS A 3 2.16 31.51 10.17
C LYS A 3 1.99 32.13 8.78
N ALA A 4 1.32 33.28 8.66
CA ALA A 4 1.02 33.91 7.38
C ALA A 4 2.26 34.10 6.45
N THR A 5 3.43 34.28 7.04
CA THR A 5 4.73 34.42 6.37
C THR A 5 5.64 33.20 6.50
N GLY A 6 5.16 32.11 7.13
CA GLY A 6 5.99 30.96 7.48
C GLY A 6 6.69 30.31 6.30
N PHE A 7 6.06 30.24 5.14
CA PHE A 7 6.64 29.69 3.92
C PHE A 7 7.79 30.54 3.35
N LYS A 8 7.89 31.83 3.73
CA LYS A 8 9.00 32.73 3.39
C LYS A 8 10.13 32.68 4.42
N GLU A 9 9.81 32.36 5.67
CA GLU A 9 10.76 32.42 6.78
C GLU A 9 11.48 31.08 7.01
N PHE A 10 10.77 29.96 6.79
CA PHE A 10 11.30 28.62 7.05
C PHE A 10 11.54 27.87 5.74
N PRO A 11 12.75 27.36 5.49
CA PRO A 11 12.99 26.48 4.36
C PRO A 11 12.24 25.16 4.55
N ARG A 12 12.00 24.43 3.44
CA ARG A 12 11.50 23.07 3.53
C ARG A 12 12.57 22.16 4.11
N GLU A 13 12.21 21.44 5.15
CA GLU A 13 13.04 20.41 5.76
C GLU A 13 12.40 19.03 5.63
N HIS A 14 13.23 17.99 5.62
CA HIS A 14 12.84 16.60 5.66
C HIS A 14 13.53 15.91 6.84
N ALA A 15 12.90 14.83 7.34
CA ALA A 15 13.59 13.95 8.25
C ALA A 15 14.86 13.41 7.58
N SER A 16 16.01 13.58 8.25
CA SER A 16 17.28 13.08 7.74
C SER A 16 17.26 11.54 7.71
N ARG A 17 17.95 10.97 6.74
CA ARG A 17 18.18 9.53 6.67
C ARG A 17 19.42 9.15 7.45
N ARG A 18 19.44 7.93 7.97
CA ARG A 18 20.63 7.33 8.55
C ARG A 18 21.72 7.21 7.47
N PRO A 19 23.01 7.34 7.82
CA PRO A 19 24.09 7.16 6.85
C PRO A 19 23.98 5.84 6.10
N VAL A 20 24.28 5.83 4.81
CA VAL A 20 24.23 4.63 3.96
C VAL A 20 25.09 3.50 4.55
N ALA A 21 26.32 3.84 4.97
CA ALA A 21 27.25 2.87 5.54
C ALA A 21 26.74 2.15 6.81
N GLU A 22 25.80 2.77 7.53
CA GLU A 22 25.16 2.18 8.71
C GLU A 22 23.92 1.36 8.30
N ARG A 23 22.98 2.00 7.60
CA ARG A 23 21.66 1.45 7.35
C ARG A 23 21.63 0.21 6.44
N VAL A 24 22.63 0.03 5.60
CA VAL A 24 22.76 -1.18 4.76
C VAL A 24 23.24 -2.41 5.54
N ASN A 25 23.54 -2.27 6.83
CA ASN A 25 23.99 -3.38 7.70
C ASN A 25 22.91 -3.84 8.67
N ASP A 26 21.73 -3.25 8.62
CA ASP A 26 20.58 -3.61 9.46
C ASP A 26 19.25 -3.48 8.71
N TRP A 27 18.16 -3.76 9.41
CA TRP A 27 16.78 -3.74 8.85
C TRP A 27 15.89 -2.66 9.47
N PHE A 28 16.43 -1.77 10.34
CA PHE A 28 15.66 -0.69 10.97
C PHE A 28 15.25 0.40 9.99
N GLU A 29 14.19 1.15 10.31
CA GLU A 29 13.73 2.27 9.49
C GLU A 29 14.87 3.23 9.15
N ILE A 30 14.93 3.67 7.91
CA ILE A 30 16.04 4.48 7.39
C ILE A 30 15.98 5.95 7.83
N TYR A 31 14.84 6.44 8.30
CA TYR A 31 14.66 7.83 8.72
C TYR A 31 14.97 8.02 10.19
N LYS A 32 15.67 9.10 10.50
CA LYS A 32 15.83 9.60 11.87
C LYS A 32 14.56 10.31 12.33
N ASP A 33 14.46 10.50 13.65
CA ASP A 33 13.39 11.34 14.22
C ASP A 33 13.48 12.76 13.67
N PHE A 34 12.32 13.37 13.45
CA PHE A 34 12.22 14.76 13.03
C PHE A 34 11.95 15.64 14.26
N PRO A 35 12.87 16.57 14.62
CA PRO A 35 12.73 17.35 15.83
C PRO A 35 11.44 18.18 15.87
N GLU A 36 10.78 18.25 17.03
CA GLU A 36 9.53 19.00 17.20
C GLU A 36 9.61 20.47 16.77
N PRO A 37 10.68 21.25 17.07
CA PRO A 37 10.77 22.61 16.58
C PRO A 37 10.73 22.71 15.04
N SER A 38 11.46 21.81 14.34
CA SER A 38 11.43 21.73 12.89
C SER A 38 10.05 21.34 12.37
N LEU A 39 9.36 20.36 13.01
CA LEU A 39 7.99 20.00 12.63
C LEU A 39 7.01 21.18 12.76
N ARG A 40 7.11 21.96 13.81
CA ARG A 40 6.30 23.18 14.00
C ARG A 40 6.59 24.20 12.90
N ASN A 41 7.85 24.39 12.55
CA ASN A 41 8.26 25.28 11.43
C ASN A 41 7.69 24.77 10.10
N GLN A 42 7.71 23.45 9.85
CA GLN A 42 7.10 22.89 8.64
C GLN A 42 5.57 23.08 8.62
N GLY A 43 4.89 22.91 9.76
CA GLY A 43 3.46 23.25 9.90
C GLY A 43 3.18 24.74 9.63
N ALA A 44 4.07 25.64 10.08
CA ALA A 44 3.98 27.08 9.84
C ALA A 44 4.05 27.46 8.35
N ARG A 45 4.69 26.63 7.50
CA ARG A 45 4.78 26.86 6.04
C ARG A 45 3.44 26.70 5.32
N CYS A 46 2.43 26.13 5.95
CA CYS A 46 1.11 25.98 5.34
C CYS A 46 0.43 27.34 5.19
N MET A 47 0.06 27.70 3.94
CA MET A 47 -0.59 28.97 3.63
C MET A 47 -2.09 28.99 3.99
N ASP A 48 -2.67 27.87 4.39
CA ASP A 48 -4.12 27.73 4.64
C ASP A 48 -4.97 28.22 3.47
N CYS A 49 -4.76 27.61 2.31
CA CYS A 49 -5.37 28.05 1.05
C CYS A 49 -6.90 27.97 1.12
N GLY A 50 -7.61 29.00 0.65
CA GLY A 50 -9.08 28.98 0.55
C GLY A 50 -9.60 27.85 -0.35
N VAL A 51 -8.82 27.40 -1.34
CA VAL A 51 -9.04 26.18 -2.11
C VAL A 51 -7.84 25.26 -1.91
N PRO A 52 -7.87 24.33 -0.94
CA PRO A 52 -6.75 23.50 -0.58
C PRO A 52 -6.60 22.32 -1.53
N PHE A 53 -5.88 22.46 -2.62
CA PHE A 53 -5.63 21.38 -3.59
C PHE A 53 -4.97 20.14 -2.97
N CYS A 54 -4.27 20.28 -1.85
CA CYS A 54 -3.76 19.14 -1.09
C CYS A 54 -4.86 18.20 -0.59
N HIS A 55 -6.10 18.68 -0.33
CA HIS A 55 -7.24 17.83 0.00
C HIS A 55 -7.64 16.95 -1.18
N THR A 56 -7.87 17.55 -2.35
CA THR A 56 -8.27 16.81 -3.56
C THR A 56 -7.14 15.95 -4.10
N GLY A 57 -5.90 16.33 -3.87
CA GLY A 57 -4.73 15.52 -4.16
C GLY A 57 -4.58 14.30 -3.23
N CYS A 58 -5.26 14.31 -2.09
CA CYS A 58 -5.27 13.19 -1.15
C CYS A 58 -6.53 12.32 -1.31
N PRO A 59 -6.43 11.04 -1.70
CA PRO A 59 -7.59 10.17 -1.89
C PRO A 59 -8.53 10.01 -0.69
N VAL A 60 -8.03 10.17 0.54
CA VAL A 60 -8.87 10.19 1.75
C VAL A 60 -9.34 11.59 2.14
N ASN A 61 -9.03 12.60 1.33
CA ASN A 61 -9.38 14.02 1.55
C ASN A 61 -8.96 14.53 2.93
N ASN A 62 -7.71 14.29 3.31
CA ASN A 62 -7.14 14.76 4.57
C ASN A 62 -7.27 16.30 4.71
N LEU A 63 -7.73 16.75 5.89
CA LEU A 63 -7.88 18.16 6.23
C LEU A 63 -6.52 18.76 6.63
N ILE A 64 -5.63 18.85 5.65
CA ILE A 64 -4.21 19.13 5.81
C ILE A 64 -3.91 20.50 6.43
N PRO A 65 -4.51 21.62 5.98
CA PRO A 65 -4.28 22.92 6.61
C PRO A 65 -4.62 22.92 8.10
N ASP A 66 -5.74 22.29 8.49
CA ASP A 66 -6.21 22.29 9.87
C ASP A 66 -5.19 21.64 10.82
N TRP A 67 -4.72 20.44 10.48
CA TRP A 67 -3.76 19.78 11.37
C TRP A 67 -2.34 20.36 11.25
N ASN A 68 -1.98 21.02 10.15
CA ASN A 68 -0.74 21.80 10.06
C ASN A 68 -0.75 22.98 11.03
N ASP A 69 -1.87 23.72 11.13
CA ASP A 69 -2.05 24.80 12.09
C ASP A 69 -1.99 24.27 13.53
N LEU A 70 -2.65 23.16 13.81
CA LEU A 70 -2.63 22.54 15.14
C LEU A 70 -1.21 22.13 15.55
N VAL A 71 -0.41 21.56 14.63
CA VAL A 71 1.00 21.23 14.87
C VAL A 71 1.84 22.48 15.12
N TYR A 72 1.69 23.51 14.29
CA TYR A 72 2.37 24.78 14.48
C TYR A 72 2.12 25.36 15.87
N ARG A 73 0.87 25.31 16.35
CA ARG A 73 0.46 25.79 17.69
C ARG A 73 0.79 24.83 18.84
N GLY A 74 1.37 23.66 18.56
CA GLY A 74 1.65 22.63 19.58
C GLY A 74 0.42 21.89 20.10
N ARG A 75 -0.73 21.98 19.41
CA ARG A 75 -2.00 21.33 19.80
C ARG A 75 -2.06 19.90 19.25
N TRP A 76 -1.10 19.08 19.59
CA TRP A 76 -0.87 17.75 19.02
C TRP A 76 -2.04 16.78 19.20
N LYS A 77 -2.67 16.77 20.38
CA LYS A 77 -3.80 15.87 20.66
C LYS A 77 -5.00 16.17 19.74
N GLU A 78 -5.21 17.42 19.42
CA GLU A 78 -6.26 17.84 18.50
C GLU A 78 -5.87 17.51 17.04
N ALA A 79 -4.59 17.67 16.70
CA ALA A 79 -4.07 17.23 15.40
C ALA A 79 -4.28 15.73 15.17
N VAL A 80 -4.09 14.88 16.19
CA VAL A 80 -4.40 13.44 16.13
C VAL A 80 -5.87 13.20 15.80
N ARG A 81 -6.79 13.90 16.48
CA ARG A 81 -8.25 13.76 16.22
C ARG A 81 -8.62 14.19 14.82
N GLN A 82 -8.09 15.34 14.38
CA GLN A 82 -8.34 15.88 13.05
C GLN A 82 -7.84 14.92 11.98
N LEU A 83 -6.64 14.39 12.12
CA LEU A 83 -6.04 13.45 11.18
C LEU A 83 -6.83 12.14 11.09
N HIS A 84 -7.25 11.56 12.22
CA HIS A 84 -8.04 10.32 12.22
C HIS A 84 -9.48 10.47 11.74
N SER A 85 -9.99 11.69 11.60
CA SER A 85 -11.33 11.91 11.03
C SER A 85 -11.43 11.45 9.57
N THR A 86 -10.33 11.53 8.83
CA THR A 86 -10.26 11.19 7.41
C THR A 86 -9.38 9.98 7.10
N ASN A 87 -8.36 9.69 7.91
CA ASN A 87 -7.41 8.60 7.69
C ASN A 87 -7.36 7.64 8.89
N ASN A 88 -7.61 6.36 8.67
CA ASN A 88 -7.53 5.33 9.71
C ASN A 88 -6.08 5.06 10.13
N PHE A 89 -5.12 5.14 9.20
CA PHE A 89 -3.76 4.64 9.36
C PHE A 89 -2.70 5.65 8.90
N PRO A 90 -2.59 6.80 9.58
CA PRO A 90 -1.59 7.81 9.22
C PRO A 90 -0.15 7.32 9.39
N GLU A 91 0.09 6.34 10.23
CA GLU A 91 1.39 5.70 10.40
C GLU A 91 1.85 4.94 9.15
N PHE A 92 0.90 4.39 8.36
CA PHE A 92 1.22 3.73 7.09
C PHE A 92 1.41 4.77 5.98
N THR A 93 0.44 5.67 5.80
CA THR A 93 0.55 6.72 4.77
C THR A 93 1.73 7.64 5.02
N GLY A 94 2.01 8.01 6.25
CA GLY A 94 3.16 8.83 6.63
C GLY A 94 4.54 8.20 6.34
N ARG A 95 4.59 6.87 6.16
CA ARG A 95 5.82 6.14 5.80
C ARG A 95 5.90 5.80 4.32
N ILE A 96 4.86 5.21 3.75
CA ILE A 96 4.93 4.55 2.44
C ILE A 96 4.09 5.21 1.34
N CYS A 97 3.23 6.20 1.67
CA CYS A 97 2.51 6.94 0.63
C CYS A 97 3.49 7.84 -0.14
N PRO A 98 3.41 7.88 -1.49
CA PRO A 98 4.25 8.79 -2.28
C PRO A 98 3.85 10.27 -2.13
N ALA A 99 2.81 10.58 -1.34
CA ALA A 99 2.33 11.91 -0.99
C ALA A 99 1.80 12.73 -2.19
N PRO A 100 0.75 12.28 -2.88
CA PRO A 100 0.13 13.09 -3.94
C PRO A 100 -0.41 14.44 -3.44
N CYS A 101 -0.71 14.55 -2.13
CA CYS A 101 -1.04 15.81 -1.47
C CYS A 101 0.09 16.85 -1.55
N GLU A 102 1.36 16.43 -1.41
CA GLU A 102 2.50 17.34 -1.56
C GLU A 102 2.67 17.78 -3.02
N ALA A 103 2.43 16.87 -3.98
CA ALA A 103 2.48 17.18 -5.40
C ALA A 103 1.41 18.19 -5.83
N ALA A 104 0.25 18.19 -5.14
CA ALA A 104 -0.86 19.10 -5.35
C ALA A 104 -0.85 20.33 -4.43
N CYS A 105 0.13 20.48 -3.54
CA CYS A 105 0.26 21.63 -2.67
C CYS A 105 0.40 22.91 -3.50
N VAL A 106 -0.44 23.93 -3.22
CA VAL A 106 -0.41 25.23 -3.93
C VAL A 106 0.95 25.91 -3.80
N LEU A 107 1.58 25.83 -2.62
CA LEU A 107 2.93 26.36 -2.42
C LEU A 107 3.93 25.74 -3.39
N GLY A 108 3.73 24.49 -3.80
CA GLY A 108 4.58 23.76 -4.74
C GLY A 108 4.61 24.30 -6.17
N ILE A 109 3.85 25.37 -6.48
CA ILE A 109 3.87 26.06 -7.77
C ILE A 109 5.14 26.92 -7.88
N ASN A 110 5.49 27.66 -6.83
CA ASN A 110 6.56 28.66 -6.83
C ASN A 110 7.68 28.33 -5.84
N GLU A 111 7.39 27.55 -4.81
CA GLU A 111 8.27 27.23 -3.70
C GLU A 111 8.22 25.75 -3.39
N PRO A 112 9.18 25.17 -2.66
CA PRO A 112 9.07 23.79 -2.21
C PRO A 112 7.80 23.55 -1.38
N ALA A 113 7.00 22.55 -1.73
CA ALA A 113 5.74 22.20 -1.06
C ALA A 113 5.90 22.00 0.45
N VAL A 114 4.82 22.08 1.21
CA VAL A 114 4.81 21.71 2.64
C VAL A 114 5.17 20.23 2.81
N THR A 115 5.94 19.90 3.84
CA THR A 115 6.36 18.51 4.18
C THR A 115 5.22 17.74 4.86
N ILE A 116 4.14 17.57 4.13
CA ILE A 116 2.84 17.07 4.65
C ILE A 116 2.99 15.65 5.23
N LYS A 117 3.60 14.75 4.47
CA LYS A 117 3.77 13.34 4.85
C LYS A 117 4.54 13.17 6.15
N GLN A 118 5.58 13.97 6.39
CA GLN A 118 6.37 13.91 7.61
C GLN A 118 5.60 14.45 8.81
N ILE A 119 4.82 15.51 8.61
CA ILE A 119 3.94 16.05 9.67
C ILE A 119 2.89 15.00 10.04
N GLU A 120 2.24 14.39 9.06
CA GLU A 120 1.27 13.29 9.25
C GLU A 120 1.86 12.14 10.08
N LYS A 121 3.05 11.62 9.69
CA LYS A 121 3.78 10.58 10.44
C LYS A 121 3.98 10.99 11.89
N ASN A 122 4.48 12.19 12.14
CA ASN A 122 4.84 12.62 13.50
C ASN A 122 3.62 12.92 14.38
N ILE A 123 2.48 13.34 13.81
CA ILE A 123 1.23 13.46 14.56
C ILE A 123 0.82 12.10 15.14
N VAL A 124 0.78 11.06 14.31
CA VAL A 124 0.33 9.73 14.74
C VAL A 124 1.33 9.06 15.66
N GLU A 125 2.64 9.18 15.41
CA GLU A 125 3.67 8.63 16.29
C GLU A 125 3.56 9.23 17.70
N ARG A 126 3.40 10.55 17.78
CA ARG A 126 3.18 11.21 19.07
C ARG A 126 1.88 10.73 19.72
N GLY A 127 0.82 10.56 18.94
CA GLY A 127 -0.45 10.05 19.44
C GLY A 127 -0.35 8.69 20.13
N PHE A 128 0.42 7.78 19.57
CA PHE A 128 0.72 6.48 20.18
C PHE A 128 1.63 6.63 21.41
N LYS A 129 2.72 7.38 21.28
CA LYS A 129 3.68 7.60 22.38
C LYS A 129 3.04 8.19 23.62
N GLU A 130 2.15 9.15 23.46
CA GLU A 130 1.44 9.82 24.57
C GLU A 130 0.17 9.05 25.02
N GLY A 131 -0.13 7.91 24.41
CA GLY A 131 -1.31 7.11 24.74
C GLY A 131 -2.64 7.79 24.43
N TRP A 132 -2.68 8.71 23.47
CA TRP A 132 -3.94 9.36 23.03
C TRP A 132 -4.72 8.50 22.05
N ILE A 133 -4.02 7.64 21.31
CA ILE A 133 -4.64 6.65 20.43
C ILE A 133 -4.91 5.40 21.26
N ARG A 134 -6.18 5.11 21.47
CA ARG A 134 -6.67 4.00 22.31
C ARG A 134 -7.74 3.23 21.56
N PRO A 135 -8.05 1.98 21.94
CA PRO A 135 -9.22 1.28 21.44
C PRO A 135 -10.51 2.08 21.72
N GLU A 136 -11.33 2.20 20.69
CA GLU A 136 -12.64 2.86 20.72
C GLU A 136 -13.73 1.84 20.34
N PRO A 137 -14.11 0.93 21.26
CA PRO A 137 -15.15 -0.05 20.98
C PRO A 137 -16.49 0.65 20.77
N PRO A 138 -17.34 0.12 19.88
CA PRO A 138 -18.64 0.71 19.60
C PRO A 138 -19.54 0.68 20.83
N LYS A 139 -20.33 1.73 21.04
CA LYS A 139 -21.24 1.86 22.18
C LYS A 139 -22.43 0.89 22.13
N PHE A 140 -22.77 0.39 20.95
CA PHE A 140 -23.85 -0.57 20.70
C PHE A 140 -23.47 -1.53 19.58
N ARG A 141 -24.13 -2.68 19.52
CA ARG A 141 -23.98 -3.66 18.44
C ARG A 141 -25.27 -3.75 17.64
N SER A 142 -25.13 -3.71 16.30
CA SER A 142 -26.26 -3.76 15.37
C SER A 142 -26.88 -5.17 15.25
N GLY A 143 -26.19 -6.19 15.71
CA GLY A 143 -26.52 -7.59 15.48
C GLY A 143 -26.08 -8.13 14.11
N LYS A 144 -25.62 -7.26 13.20
CA LYS A 144 -25.18 -7.64 11.86
C LYS A 144 -23.73 -8.08 11.84
N LYS A 145 -23.43 -9.10 11.02
CA LYS A 145 -22.11 -9.72 10.87
C LYS A 145 -21.55 -9.41 9.48
N VAL A 146 -20.29 -8.98 9.42
CA VAL A 146 -19.58 -8.68 8.16
C VAL A 146 -18.30 -9.51 8.10
N ALA A 147 -18.13 -10.26 7.02
CA ALA A 147 -16.86 -10.89 6.68
C ALA A 147 -16.05 -9.93 5.79
N VAL A 148 -14.79 -9.68 6.14
CA VAL A 148 -13.81 -8.96 5.31
C VAL A 148 -12.75 -9.94 4.87
N VAL A 149 -12.61 -10.17 3.57
CA VAL A 149 -11.64 -11.12 3.00
C VAL A 149 -10.44 -10.34 2.48
N GLY A 150 -9.32 -10.48 3.18
CA GLY A 150 -8.08 -9.75 2.95
C GLY A 150 -7.80 -8.72 4.03
N SER A 151 -6.59 -8.75 4.57
CA SER A 151 -6.14 -7.89 5.67
C SER A 151 -5.19 -6.78 5.25
N GLY A 152 -5.15 -6.44 3.96
CA GLY A 152 -4.43 -5.27 3.47
C GLY A 152 -5.08 -3.94 3.91
N PRO A 153 -4.52 -2.78 3.52
CA PRO A 153 -5.00 -1.47 3.97
C PRO A 153 -6.50 -1.23 3.72
N ALA A 154 -7.05 -1.73 2.61
CA ALA A 154 -8.47 -1.59 2.29
C ALA A 154 -9.34 -2.40 3.26
N GLY A 155 -9.00 -3.67 3.48
CA GLY A 155 -9.74 -4.54 4.40
C GLY A 155 -9.67 -4.04 5.84
N LEU A 156 -8.49 -3.61 6.31
CA LEU A 156 -8.31 -3.07 7.66
C LEU A 156 -9.11 -1.77 7.86
N ALA A 157 -9.09 -0.85 6.87
CA ALA A 157 -9.84 0.41 6.96
C ALA A 157 -11.35 0.14 7.01
N ALA A 158 -11.84 -0.76 6.16
CA ALA A 158 -13.25 -1.16 6.19
C ALA A 158 -13.63 -1.84 7.52
N ALA A 159 -12.80 -2.76 7.99
CA ALA A 159 -13.05 -3.49 9.24
C ALA A 159 -13.17 -2.55 10.44
N GLN A 160 -12.27 -1.57 10.56
CA GLN A 160 -12.35 -0.60 11.65
C GLN A 160 -13.60 0.27 11.56
N GLN A 161 -13.93 0.80 10.38
CA GLN A 161 -15.12 1.64 10.18
C GLN A 161 -16.41 0.87 10.47
N LEU A 162 -16.55 -0.34 9.95
CA LEU A 162 -17.73 -1.20 10.19
C LEU A 162 -17.87 -1.61 11.66
N ASN A 163 -16.76 -1.95 12.31
CA ASN A 163 -16.77 -2.27 13.72
C ASN A 163 -17.20 -1.07 14.57
N ARG A 164 -16.67 0.14 14.28
CA ARG A 164 -17.06 1.39 14.97
C ARG A 164 -18.51 1.78 14.68
N ALA A 165 -19.06 1.41 13.51
CA ALA A 165 -20.48 1.56 13.19
C ALA A 165 -21.38 0.57 13.96
N GLY A 166 -20.80 -0.37 14.71
CA GLY A 166 -21.52 -1.31 15.57
C GLY A 166 -21.73 -2.71 14.98
N HIS A 167 -21.16 -3.02 13.82
CA HIS A 167 -21.26 -4.37 13.26
C HIS A 167 -20.26 -5.33 13.90
N TRP A 168 -20.56 -6.64 13.86
CA TRP A 168 -19.60 -7.68 14.18
C TRP A 168 -18.73 -7.94 12.96
N VAL A 169 -17.42 -7.71 13.05
CA VAL A 169 -16.52 -7.81 11.91
C VAL A 169 -15.49 -8.91 12.16
N THR A 170 -15.37 -9.82 11.18
CA THR A 170 -14.31 -10.82 11.12
C THR A 170 -13.48 -10.61 9.85
N VAL A 171 -12.18 -10.45 10.00
CA VAL A 171 -11.22 -10.33 8.90
C VAL A 171 -10.54 -11.67 8.66
N TYR A 172 -10.65 -12.19 7.45
CA TYR A 172 -10.00 -13.44 7.02
C TYR A 172 -8.73 -13.12 6.24
N GLU A 173 -7.63 -13.70 6.64
CA GLU A 173 -6.33 -13.56 5.99
C GLU A 173 -5.76 -14.95 5.65
N LYS A 174 -5.36 -15.13 4.38
CA LYS A 174 -4.76 -16.40 3.92
C LYS A 174 -3.39 -16.68 4.52
N SER A 175 -2.63 -15.61 4.79
CA SER A 175 -1.29 -15.70 5.38
C SER A 175 -1.37 -15.97 6.88
N ASP A 176 -0.24 -16.27 7.47
CA ASP A 176 -0.09 -16.55 8.91
C ASP A 176 -0.14 -15.29 9.78
N ARG A 177 -0.02 -14.09 9.18
CA ARG A 177 -0.09 -12.80 9.89
C ARG A 177 -0.91 -11.78 9.10
N ILE A 178 -1.56 -10.88 9.84
CA ILE A 178 -2.39 -9.80 9.31
C ILE A 178 -1.52 -8.67 8.75
N GLY A 179 -2.00 -8.02 7.67
CA GLY A 179 -1.41 -6.80 7.11
C GLY A 179 -1.24 -6.80 5.59
N GLY A 180 -1.40 -7.94 4.91
CA GLY A 180 -1.21 -8.04 3.46
C GLY A 180 0.17 -7.52 3.02
N LEU A 181 0.22 -6.61 2.05
CA LEU A 181 1.48 -6.02 1.58
C LEU A 181 2.20 -5.17 2.63
N LEU A 182 1.51 -4.61 3.62
CA LEU A 182 2.15 -3.92 4.75
C LEU A 182 3.05 -4.87 5.54
N ARG A 183 2.64 -6.12 5.66
CA ARG A 183 3.37 -7.18 6.38
C ARG A 183 4.45 -7.82 5.52
N TYR A 184 4.10 -8.18 4.28
CA TYR A 184 4.91 -9.07 3.46
C TYR A 184 5.50 -8.43 2.19
N GLY A 185 4.96 -7.29 1.72
CA GLY A 185 5.48 -6.57 0.57
C GLY A 185 6.50 -5.50 0.95
N ILE A 186 6.14 -4.64 1.89
CA ILE A 186 6.98 -3.51 2.32
C ILE A 186 8.15 -4.03 3.18
N PRO A 187 9.42 -3.68 2.86
CA PRO A 187 10.56 -4.06 3.67
C PRO A 187 10.54 -3.43 5.06
N GLU A 188 11.16 -4.12 6.04
CA GLU A 188 11.29 -3.67 7.42
C GLU A 188 11.94 -2.27 7.51
N PHE A 189 12.99 -2.02 6.71
CA PHE A 189 13.71 -0.75 6.67
C PHE A 189 12.90 0.44 6.12
N LYS A 190 11.76 0.21 5.48
CA LYS A 190 10.79 1.26 5.08
C LYS A 190 9.67 1.45 6.11
N MET A 191 9.26 0.35 6.75
CA MET A 191 8.23 0.36 7.79
C MET A 191 8.39 -0.87 8.68
N GLU A 192 8.81 -0.67 9.91
CA GLU A 192 8.91 -1.72 10.92
C GLU A 192 7.54 -2.34 11.21
N LYS A 193 7.49 -3.66 11.36
CA LYS A 193 6.22 -4.39 11.51
C LYS A 193 5.55 -4.15 12.87
N SER A 194 6.30 -3.68 13.87
CA SER A 194 5.78 -3.16 15.13
C SER A 194 4.73 -2.06 14.93
N VAL A 195 4.86 -1.26 13.86
CA VAL A 195 3.89 -0.23 13.47
C VAL A 195 2.54 -0.86 13.06
N VAL A 196 2.57 -2.00 12.38
CA VAL A 196 1.37 -2.76 12.04
C VAL A 196 0.79 -3.42 13.28
N ASP A 197 1.64 -4.04 14.10
CA ASP A 197 1.22 -4.83 15.27
C ASP A 197 0.47 -3.96 16.29
N ARG A 198 1.00 -2.77 16.65
CA ARG A 198 0.32 -1.85 17.59
C ARG A 198 -1.06 -1.39 17.07
N ARG A 199 -1.24 -1.24 15.76
CA ARG A 199 -2.53 -0.88 15.17
C ARG A 199 -3.51 -2.07 15.23
N LEU A 200 -3.04 -3.27 14.96
CA LEU A 200 -3.85 -4.48 15.09
C LEU A 200 -4.29 -4.73 16.53
N GLU A 201 -3.40 -4.47 17.49
CA GLU A 201 -3.70 -4.54 18.92
C GLU A 201 -4.85 -3.58 19.28
N GLN A 202 -4.78 -2.32 18.82
CA GLN A 202 -5.87 -1.36 18.98
C GLN A 202 -7.18 -1.87 18.35
N MET A 203 -7.15 -2.35 17.11
CA MET A 203 -8.36 -2.82 16.41
C MET A 203 -8.95 -4.06 17.08
N THR A 204 -8.12 -4.95 17.60
CA THR A 204 -8.55 -6.11 18.39
C THR A 204 -9.23 -5.64 19.69
N GLY A 205 -8.65 -4.66 20.36
CA GLY A 205 -9.26 -4.03 21.55
C GLY A 205 -10.57 -3.29 21.25
N GLU A 206 -10.79 -2.85 20.01
CA GLU A 206 -12.08 -2.31 19.55
C GLU A 206 -13.12 -3.41 19.25
N GLY A 207 -12.70 -4.68 19.14
CA GLY A 207 -13.57 -5.83 18.92
C GLY A 207 -13.58 -6.38 17.50
N VAL A 208 -12.63 -5.99 16.64
CA VAL A 208 -12.40 -6.63 15.34
C VAL A 208 -11.79 -8.02 15.56
N LYS A 209 -12.37 -9.04 14.95
CA LYS A 209 -11.85 -10.41 14.99
C LYS A 209 -10.96 -10.67 13.78
N PHE A 210 -9.79 -11.25 13.99
CA PHE A 210 -8.86 -11.65 12.94
C PHE A 210 -8.70 -13.15 12.89
N VAL A 211 -8.75 -13.74 11.68
CA VAL A 211 -8.56 -15.17 11.41
C VAL A 211 -7.47 -15.31 10.34
N THR A 212 -6.31 -15.82 10.75
CA THR A 212 -5.16 -16.06 9.86
C THR A 212 -5.17 -17.50 9.34
N LYS A 213 -4.31 -17.78 8.32
CA LYS A 213 -4.24 -19.08 7.63
C LYS A 213 -5.59 -19.52 7.06
N ALA A 214 -6.46 -18.55 6.76
CA ALA A 214 -7.84 -18.73 6.31
C ALA A 214 -7.97 -18.26 4.85
N HIS A 215 -7.67 -19.15 3.92
CA HIS A 215 -7.76 -18.88 2.49
C HIS A 215 -9.18 -19.16 2.00
N VAL A 216 -10.00 -18.10 1.92
CA VAL A 216 -11.38 -18.18 1.44
C VAL A 216 -11.41 -18.65 -0.02
N GLY A 217 -12.27 -19.62 -0.31
CA GLY A 217 -12.34 -20.32 -1.59
C GLY A 217 -11.34 -21.47 -1.76
N ARG A 218 -10.56 -21.79 -0.68
CA ARG A 218 -9.67 -22.97 -0.63
C ARG A 218 -9.77 -23.70 0.69
N SER A 219 -9.22 -23.16 1.78
CA SER A 219 -9.30 -23.75 3.12
C SER A 219 -10.55 -23.35 3.90
N VAL A 220 -11.20 -22.27 3.48
CA VAL A 220 -12.47 -21.78 4.02
C VAL A 220 -13.47 -21.73 2.87
N PRO A 221 -14.53 -22.56 2.87
CA PRO A 221 -15.57 -22.53 1.85
C PRO A 221 -16.29 -21.18 1.78
N VAL A 222 -16.59 -20.70 0.58
CA VAL A 222 -17.33 -19.42 0.41
C VAL A 222 -18.76 -19.53 0.93
N GLU A 223 -19.36 -20.72 0.84
CA GLU A 223 -20.70 -21.04 1.32
C GLU A 223 -20.83 -20.85 2.84
N ASP A 224 -19.76 -21.12 3.59
CA ASP A 224 -19.74 -20.91 5.04
C ASP A 224 -19.82 -19.42 5.36
N LEU A 225 -19.10 -18.57 4.61
CA LEU A 225 -19.20 -17.12 4.77
C LEU A 225 -20.59 -16.60 4.38
N GLN A 226 -21.18 -17.11 3.27
CA GLN A 226 -22.52 -16.70 2.83
C GLN A 226 -23.61 -17.11 3.83
N ARG A 227 -23.42 -18.21 4.55
CA ARG A 227 -24.37 -18.69 5.59
C ARG A 227 -24.22 -17.93 6.91
N GLU A 228 -22.97 -17.56 7.30
CA GLU A 228 -22.69 -17.01 8.62
C GLU A 228 -22.79 -15.49 8.67
N PHE A 229 -22.53 -14.79 7.55
CA PHE A 229 -22.43 -13.34 7.51
C PHE A 229 -23.53 -12.70 6.68
N ASP A 230 -24.00 -11.53 7.11
CA ASP A 230 -25.00 -10.74 6.38
C ASP A 230 -24.38 -10.09 5.11
N VAL A 231 -23.08 -9.80 5.12
CA VAL A 231 -22.34 -9.17 4.03
C VAL A 231 -20.91 -9.70 3.98
N ILE A 232 -20.37 -9.82 2.75
CA ILE A 232 -18.97 -10.15 2.49
C ILE A 232 -18.33 -8.99 1.75
N LEU A 233 -17.18 -8.48 2.25
CA LEU A 233 -16.34 -7.52 1.56
C LEU A 233 -15.08 -8.20 1.01
N LEU A 234 -14.88 -8.14 -0.30
CA LEU A 234 -13.70 -8.63 -0.98
C LEU A 234 -12.62 -7.54 -1.02
N ALA A 235 -11.52 -7.74 -0.32
CA ALA A 235 -10.38 -6.81 -0.20
C ALA A 235 -9.03 -7.54 -0.32
N GLY A 236 -8.97 -8.62 -1.09
CA GLY A 236 -7.81 -9.52 -1.24
C GLY A 236 -6.68 -8.97 -2.10
N GLY A 237 -6.78 -7.73 -2.60
CA GLY A 237 -5.72 -7.09 -3.38
C GLY A 237 -5.62 -7.55 -4.84
N ALA A 238 -4.55 -7.15 -5.52
CA ALA A 238 -4.18 -7.57 -6.86
C ALA A 238 -2.86 -8.35 -6.76
N GLU A 239 -2.94 -9.68 -6.80
CA GLU A 239 -1.77 -10.54 -6.53
C GLU A 239 -1.37 -11.40 -7.73
N HIS A 240 -2.09 -11.32 -8.86
CA HIS A 240 -1.69 -12.01 -10.07
C HIS A 240 -0.51 -11.26 -10.70
N PRO A 241 0.74 -11.78 -10.62
CA PRO A 241 1.92 -11.04 -11.08
C PRO A 241 1.97 -10.98 -12.61
N ARG A 242 2.54 -9.90 -13.13
CA ARG A 242 2.94 -9.85 -14.54
C ARG A 242 4.18 -10.72 -14.72
N ASP A 243 4.15 -11.62 -15.68
CA ASP A 243 5.28 -12.50 -16.02
C ASP A 243 5.99 -12.05 -17.28
N LEU A 244 7.20 -12.54 -17.47
CA LEU A 244 8.05 -12.29 -18.63
C LEU A 244 8.20 -13.59 -19.42
N GLN A 245 7.39 -13.74 -20.48
CA GLN A 245 7.36 -14.95 -21.30
C GLN A 245 8.46 -14.91 -22.38
N ILE A 246 9.68 -15.24 -21.99
CA ILE A 246 10.87 -15.26 -22.87
C ILE A 246 11.66 -16.56 -22.65
N PRO A 247 12.52 -16.96 -23.60
CA PRO A 247 13.36 -18.15 -23.45
C PRO A 247 14.22 -18.11 -22.19
N GLY A 248 14.26 -19.22 -21.44
CA GLY A 248 15.02 -19.36 -20.21
C GLY A 248 14.28 -18.86 -18.96
N ARG A 249 12.98 -18.46 -19.05
CA ARG A 249 12.18 -18.04 -17.89
C ARG A 249 12.04 -19.13 -16.83
N GLU A 250 12.11 -20.37 -17.24
CA GLU A 250 12.00 -21.56 -16.39
C GLU A 250 13.24 -21.86 -15.55
N LEU A 251 14.36 -21.17 -15.79
CA LEU A 251 15.60 -21.38 -15.06
C LEU A 251 15.45 -21.03 -13.57
N LYS A 252 16.14 -21.79 -12.73
CA LYS A 252 16.24 -21.52 -11.29
C LYS A 252 16.96 -20.21 -11.04
N GLY A 253 16.54 -19.47 -10.01
CA GLY A 253 17.09 -18.16 -9.67
C GLY A 253 16.33 -16.99 -10.29
N ILE A 254 15.23 -17.25 -11.03
CA ILE A 254 14.33 -16.23 -11.56
C ILE A 254 13.02 -16.28 -10.77
N HIS A 255 12.75 -15.25 -9.96
CA HIS A 255 11.66 -15.22 -9.00
C HIS A 255 10.82 -13.95 -9.14
N TYR A 256 9.56 -14.02 -8.74
CA TYR A 256 8.77 -12.81 -8.53
C TYR A 256 9.23 -12.06 -7.28
N ALA A 257 9.13 -10.74 -7.30
CA ALA A 257 9.42 -9.91 -6.13
C ALA A 257 8.63 -10.35 -4.89
N MET A 258 7.37 -10.83 -5.09
CA MET A 258 6.50 -11.31 -4.03
C MET A 258 6.80 -12.75 -3.56
N GLU A 259 7.83 -13.38 -4.07
CA GLU A 259 8.45 -14.58 -3.48
C GLU A 259 9.67 -14.21 -2.62
N PHE A 260 10.38 -13.18 -3.01
CA PHE A 260 11.61 -12.69 -2.37
C PHE A 260 11.34 -11.83 -1.12
N LEU A 261 10.53 -10.76 -1.26
CA LEU A 261 10.28 -9.80 -0.18
C LEU A 261 9.62 -10.42 1.07
N PRO A 262 8.58 -11.29 0.93
CA PRO A 262 7.98 -11.95 2.08
C PRO A 262 8.97 -12.82 2.87
N GLN A 263 9.90 -13.50 2.20
CA GLN A 263 10.91 -14.30 2.88
C GLN A 263 11.82 -13.42 3.76
N GLN A 264 12.24 -12.27 3.25
CA GLN A 264 13.06 -11.38 4.06
C GLN A 264 12.28 -10.79 5.24
N ASN A 265 11.03 -10.41 5.06
CA ASN A 265 10.19 -9.92 6.15
C ASN A 265 9.96 -11.00 7.24
N LYS A 266 9.83 -12.27 6.84
CA LYS A 266 9.77 -13.40 7.78
C LYS A 266 11.08 -13.58 8.55
N ARG A 267 12.25 -13.45 7.88
CA ARG A 267 13.55 -13.46 8.57
C ARG A 267 13.69 -12.33 9.59
N CYS A 268 13.27 -11.12 9.24
CA CYS A 268 13.24 -9.99 10.17
C CYS A 268 12.33 -10.26 11.38
N ALA A 269 11.26 -11.03 11.20
CA ALA A 269 10.38 -11.48 12.27
C ALA A 269 10.94 -12.68 13.08
N GLY A 270 12.16 -13.13 12.82
CA GLY A 270 12.81 -14.21 13.53
C GLY A 270 12.45 -15.63 13.04
N GLU A 271 11.75 -15.75 11.91
CA GLU A 271 11.39 -17.06 11.36
C GLU A 271 12.59 -17.69 10.63
N LYS A 272 12.79 -18.97 10.88
CA LYS A 272 13.75 -19.79 10.13
C LYS A 272 13.04 -20.32 8.89
N LEU A 273 13.58 -20.02 7.72
CA LEU A 273 13.08 -20.55 6.45
C LEU A 273 13.83 -21.83 6.09
N ASP A 274 13.17 -22.64 5.25
CA ASP A 274 13.82 -23.83 4.70
C ASP A 274 14.88 -23.40 3.66
N ALA A 275 16.12 -23.82 3.88
CA ALA A 275 17.25 -23.48 3.01
C ALA A 275 17.05 -23.96 1.55
N SER A 276 16.22 -24.96 1.31
CA SER A 276 15.94 -25.49 -0.05
C SER A 276 15.11 -24.52 -0.91
N VAL A 277 14.39 -23.59 -0.29
CA VAL A 277 13.54 -22.58 -0.97
C VAL A 277 14.00 -21.15 -0.73
N ASP A 278 15.16 -20.98 -0.08
CA ASP A 278 15.71 -19.67 0.27
C ASP A 278 16.10 -18.86 -0.98
N ILE A 279 15.54 -17.65 -1.06
CA ILE A 279 15.91 -16.68 -2.09
C ILE A 279 16.77 -15.61 -1.43
N LEU A 280 18.07 -15.61 -1.76
CA LEU A 280 19.05 -14.69 -1.19
C LEU A 280 19.92 -14.10 -2.31
N ALA A 281 20.22 -12.80 -2.17
CA ALA A 281 21.15 -12.08 -3.07
C ALA A 281 22.60 -12.18 -2.62
N THR A 282 22.90 -12.78 -1.47
CA THR A 282 24.26 -12.90 -0.91
C THR A 282 25.23 -13.55 -1.89
N GLY A 283 26.29 -12.83 -2.25
CA GLY A 283 27.34 -13.32 -3.15
C GLY A 283 26.88 -13.56 -4.60
N LYS A 284 25.79 -12.90 -5.03
CA LYS A 284 25.19 -13.07 -6.37
C LYS A 284 25.19 -11.76 -7.17
N HIS A 285 25.20 -11.88 -8.48
CA HIS A 285 24.83 -10.82 -9.39
C HIS A 285 23.30 -10.77 -9.48
N ALA A 286 22.69 -9.78 -8.83
CA ALA A 286 21.24 -9.62 -8.78
C ALA A 286 20.76 -8.63 -9.84
N VAL A 287 19.72 -9.01 -10.60
CA VAL A 287 19.05 -8.13 -11.56
C VAL A 287 17.58 -8.01 -11.21
N ILE A 288 17.10 -6.77 -11.15
CA ILE A 288 15.70 -6.45 -10.86
C ILE A 288 15.06 -5.92 -12.14
N ILE A 289 13.98 -6.54 -12.58
CA ILE A 289 13.22 -6.10 -13.77
C ILE A 289 11.96 -5.39 -13.30
N GLY A 290 11.93 -4.06 -13.49
CA GLY A 290 10.88 -3.14 -13.06
C GLY A 290 11.43 -1.96 -12.27
N GLY A 291 11.11 -0.74 -12.69
CA GLY A 291 11.62 0.54 -12.12
C GLY A 291 10.73 1.15 -11.04
N GLY A 292 9.63 0.50 -10.64
CA GLY A 292 8.68 1.02 -9.64
C GLY A 292 9.11 0.80 -8.19
N ASP A 293 8.21 1.14 -7.25
CA ASP A 293 8.46 1.05 -5.80
C ASP A 293 8.84 -0.39 -5.36
N THR A 294 8.19 -1.42 -5.91
CA THR A 294 8.53 -2.82 -5.65
C THR A 294 9.96 -3.16 -6.08
N GLY A 295 10.40 -2.60 -7.23
CA GLY A 295 11.78 -2.76 -7.69
C GLY A 295 12.77 -2.09 -6.74
N ALA A 296 12.47 -0.89 -6.23
CA ALA A 296 13.27 -0.21 -5.22
C ALA A 296 13.32 -0.99 -3.89
N ASP A 297 12.23 -1.65 -3.51
CA ASP A 297 12.15 -2.50 -2.32
C ASP A 297 13.05 -3.73 -2.47
N CYS A 298 13.05 -4.36 -3.64
CA CYS A 298 13.96 -5.45 -3.98
C CYS A 298 15.42 -4.99 -3.95
N LEU A 299 15.72 -3.81 -4.52
CA LEU A 299 17.07 -3.23 -4.56
C LEU A 299 17.64 -3.05 -3.15
N GLY A 300 16.90 -2.35 -2.27
CA GLY A 300 17.33 -2.13 -0.89
C GLY A 300 17.44 -3.41 -0.07
N THR A 301 16.60 -4.41 -0.35
CA THR A 301 16.68 -5.74 0.27
C THR A 301 17.93 -6.48 -0.19
N CYS A 302 18.24 -6.46 -1.50
CA CYS A 302 19.47 -7.05 -2.03
C CYS A 302 20.71 -6.41 -1.40
N HIS A 303 20.79 -5.08 -1.28
CA HIS A 303 21.96 -4.41 -0.68
C HIS A 303 22.25 -4.90 0.74
N ARG A 304 21.20 -5.09 1.56
CA ARG A 304 21.33 -5.62 2.93
C ARG A 304 21.77 -7.08 2.98
N GLN A 305 21.50 -7.83 1.91
CA GLN A 305 21.93 -9.22 1.77
C GLN A 305 23.34 -9.37 1.18
N LYS A 306 24.06 -8.26 0.91
CA LYS A 306 25.46 -8.26 0.42
C LYS A 306 25.63 -9.00 -0.91
N PRO A 307 25.07 -8.52 -2.01
CA PRO A 307 25.26 -9.05 -3.35
C PRO A 307 26.65 -8.70 -3.89
N LEU A 308 27.10 -9.38 -4.96
CA LEU A 308 28.25 -8.97 -5.74
C LEU A 308 27.97 -7.71 -6.55
N SER A 309 26.78 -7.65 -7.14
CA SER A 309 26.27 -6.46 -7.84
C SER A 309 24.75 -6.44 -7.84
N VAL A 310 24.15 -5.24 -7.97
CA VAL A 310 22.71 -5.08 -8.19
C VAL A 310 22.49 -4.16 -9.36
N ARG A 311 21.61 -4.57 -10.29
CA ARG A 311 21.12 -3.74 -11.39
C ARG A 311 19.61 -3.74 -11.41
N GLN A 312 19.02 -2.59 -11.73
CA GLN A 312 17.57 -2.43 -11.89
C GLN A 312 17.26 -1.92 -13.29
N PHE A 313 16.44 -2.63 -14.04
CA PHE A 313 16.04 -2.31 -15.40
C PHE A 313 14.59 -1.85 -15.44
N GLU A 314 14.36 -0.79 -16.23
CA GLU A 314 13.03 -0.30 -16.58
C GLU A 314 12.88 -0.25 -18.10
N ILE A 315 11.74 -0.74 -18.60
CA ILE A 315 11.44 -0.72 -20.03
C ILE A 315 11.06 0.69 -20.50
N MET A 316 10.48 1.49 -19.62
CA MET A 316 10.13 2.88 -19.91
C MET A 316 11.38 3.74 -20.02
N PRO A 317 11.34 4.85 -20.79
CA PRO A 317 12.40 5.83 -20.79
C PRO A 317 12.55 6.48 -19.41
N MET A 318 13.76 6.99 -19.13
CA MET A 318 14.01 7.71 -17.88
C MET A 318 13.08 8.92 -17.76
N PRO A 319 12.32 9.04 -16.67
CA PRO A 319 11.51 10.22 -16.42
C PRO A 319 12.38 11.48 -16.33
N PRO A 320 11.86 12.66 -16.68
CA PRO A 320 12.61 13.90 -16.54
C PRO A 320 12.89 14.22 -15.05
N GLU A 321 13.95 14.95 -14.78
CA GLU A 321 14.31 15.37 -13.42
C GLU A 321 13.27 16.33 -12.81
N GLN A 322 12.61 17.10 -13.65
CA GLN A 322 11.55 18.02 -13.26
C GLN A 322 10.20 17.55 -13.77
N ARG A 323 9.12 18.12 -13.23
CA ARG A 323 7.75 17.84 -13.65
C ARG A 323 7.58 17.97 -15.16
N ALA A 324 7.14 16.89 -15.82
CA ALA A 324 6.89 16.91 -17.26
C ALA A 324 5.69 17.81 -17.62
N PRO A 325 5.72 18.51 -18.78
CA PRO A 325 4.62 19.37 -19.22
C PRO A 325 3.26 18.62 -19.37
N GLN A 326 3.29 17.33 -19.67
CA GLN A 326 2.10 16.49 -19.82
C GLN A 326 1.36 16.20 -18.50
N THR A 327 2.02 16.45 -17.37
CA THR A 327 1.46 16.30 -16.04
C THR A 327 1.60 17.62 -15.25
N PRO A 328 0.92 18.70 -15.71
CA PRO A 328 0.99 20.00 -15.05
C PRO A 328 0.42 19.94 -13.63
N TRP A 329 0.82 20.90 -12.77
CA TRP A 329 0.17 21.06 -11.48
C TRP A 329 -1.35 21.25 -11.68
N PRO A 330 -2.21 20.67 -10.85
CA PRO A 330 -1.94 19.90 -9.62
C PRO A 330 -1.82 18.37 -9.82
N LEU A 331 -1.71 17.89 -11.06
CA LEU A 331 -1.65 16.47 -11.36
C LEU A 331 -0.42 15.81 -10.72
N TRP A 332 -0.49 14.48 -10.56
CA TRP A 332 0.66 13.70 -10.14
C TRP A 332 1.79 13.80 -11.17
N PRO A 333 2.99 14.25 -10.79
CA PRO A 333 4.03 14.56 -11.77
C PRO A 333 4.69 13.31 -12.34
N MET A 334 4.85 13.25 -13.66
CA MET A 334 5.85 12.40 -14.30
C MET A 334 7.22 13.04 -14.08
N GLN A 335 7.99 12.45 -13.18
CA GLN A 335 9.27 12.97 -12.72
C GLN A 335 10.12 11.85 -12.15
N LEU A 336 11.43 11.92 -12.34
CA LEU A 336 12.38 10.99 -11.75
C LEU A 336 12.30 11.04 -10.22
N ARG A 337 12.18 9.87 -9.59
CA ARG A 337 12.15 9.72 -8.14
C ARG A 337 13.30 8.88 -7.66
N ILE A 338 13.90 9.33 -6.58
CA ILE A 338 15.01 8.65 -5.91
C ILE A 338 14.50 8.20 -4.54
N GLU A 339 14.24 6.92 -4.40
CA GLU A 339 13.93 6.28 -3.12
C GLU A 339 15.21 6.11 -2.29
N GLY A 340 15.04 5.90 -0.96
CA GLY A 340 16.19 5.67 -0.09
C GLY A 340 17.08 4.51 -0.52
N ALA A 341 16.48 3.45 -1.07
CA ALA A 341 17.22 2.31 -1.60
C ALA A 341 18.15 2.66 -2.77
N HIS A 342 17.77 3.61 -3.62
CA HIS A 342 18.59 4.03 -4.75
C HIS A 342 19.86 4.81 -4.32
N GLU A 343 19.84 5.43 -3.13
CA GLU A 343 21.02 6.08 -2.55
C GLU A 343 22.03 5.05 -2.00
N GLU A 344 21.55 3.84 -1.73
CA GLU A 344 22.37 2.75 -1.17
C GLU A 344 23.29 2.10 -2.20
N GLY A 345 23.05 2.40 -3.48
CA GLY A 345 23.88 1.91 -4.59
C GLY A 345 23.08 1.19 -5.67
N GLY A 346 23.79 0.37 -6.45
CA GLY A 346 23.23 -0.31 -7.61
C GLY A 346 23.19 0.59 -8.86
N ILE A 347 22.98 -0.03 -10.01
CA ILE A 347 22.90 0.65 -11.30
C ILE A 347 21.46 0.58 -11.76
N ARG A 348 20.85 1.74 -11.99
CA ARG A 348 19.52 1.85 -12.64
C ARG A 348 19.70 2.13 -14.12
N ASP A 349 18.91 1.46 -14.94
CA ASP A 349 18.96 1.64 -16.39
C ASP A 349 17.54 1.59 -16.97
N TRP A 350 17.29 2.43 -17.98
CA TRP A 350 15.98 2.66 -18.59
C TRP A 350 16.00 2.31 -20.07
N SER A 351 14.82 2.16 -20.66
CA SER A 351 14.66 1.72 -22.06
C SER A 351 15.36 0.40 -22.32
N VAL A 352 15.27 -0.56 -21.41
CA VAL A 352 15.89 -1.87 -21.48
C VAL A 352 14.83 -2.95 -21.47
N ALA A 353 14.80 -3.77 -22.52
CA ALA A 353 14.01 -4.99 -22.59
C ALA A 353 14.90 -6.22 -22.43
N THR A 354 14.51 -7.12 -21.55
CA THR A 354 15.14 -8.44 -21.42
C THR A 354 14.60 -9.37 -22.51
N THR A 355 15.48 -10.05 -23.24
CA THR A 355 15.11 -10.87 -24.41
C THR A 355 15.20 -12.37 -24.14
N LYS A 356 16.13 -12.82 -23.32
CA LYS A 356 16.25 -14.22 -22.88
C LYS A 356 17.14 -14.35 -21.66
N PHE A 357 17.08 -15.52 -21.03
CA PHE A 357 18.03 -15.94 -20.00
C PHE A 357 18.79 -17.17 -20.51
N THR A 358 20.04 -17.33 -20.08
CA THR A 358 20.83 -18.54 -20.30
C THR A 358 21.37 -19.04 -18.96
N GLY A 359 21.47 -20.36 -18.82
CA GLY A 359 21.82 -21.02 -17.58
C GLY A 359 22.97 -21.99 -17.72
N ASP A 360 23.33 -22.59 -16.56
CA ASP A 360 24.30 -23.68 -16.47
C ASP A 360 23.63 -25.06 -16.72
N GLU A 361 24.43 -26.11 -16.75
CA GLU A 361 23.96 -27.50 -16.91
C GLU A 361 23.05 -28.00 -15.78
N ARG A 362 23.02 -27.29 -14.64
CA ARG A 362 22.15 -27.56 -13.48
C ARG A 362 20.82 -26.82 -13.56
N GLY A 363 20.62 -26.03 -14.61
CA GLY A 363 19.44 -25.22 -14.84
C GLY A 363 19.36 -23.96 -13.98
N ASN A 364 20.48 -23.45 -13.45
CA ASN A 364 20.50 -22.16 -12.78
C ASN A 364 20.74 -21.04 -13.79
N VAL A 365 20.08 -19.90 -13.66
CA VAL A 365 20.36 -18.71 -14.45
C VAL A 365 21.80 -18.24 -14.24
N LYS A 366 22.47 -17.87 -15.31
CA LYS A 366 23.85 -17.34 -15.31
C LYS A 366 23.98 -16.04 -16.06
N GLN A 367 23.20 -15.84 -17.11
CA GLN A 367 23.27 -14.63 -17.89
C GLN A 367 21.87 -14.13 -18.25
N LEU A 368 21.74 -12.81 -18.27
CA LEU A 368 20.61 -12.08 -18.83
C LEU A 368 21.05 -11.42 -20.13
N HIS A 369 20.26 -11.59 -21.17
CA HIS A 369 20.43 -10.92 -22.45
C HIS A 369 19.36 -9.83 -22.59
N ALA A 370 19.78 -8.64 -22.99
CA ALA A 370 18.91 -7.48 -23.11
C ALA A 370 19.24 -6.65 -24.34
N VAL A 371 18.32 -5.75 -24.68
CA VAL A 371 18.45 -4.83 -25.80
C VAL A 371 17.87 -3.46 -25.38
N ARG A 372 18.40 -2.39 -25.93
CA ARG A 372 17.76 -1.07 -25.82
C ARG A 372 16.50 -1.04 -26.65
N VAL A 373 15.49 -0.33 -26.17
CA VAL A 373 14.20 -0.18 -26.86
C VAL A 373 13.83 1.27 -27.06
N GLY A 374 13.08 1.52 -28.13
CA GLY A 374 12.46 2.81 -28.41
C GLY A 374 11.33 3.14 -27.42
N PRO A 375 10.69 4.31 -27.60
CA PRO A 375 9.65 4.78 -26.68
C PRO A 375 8.37 3.93 -26.78
N PRO A 376 7.50 4.00 -25.71
CA PRO A 376 6.18 3.41 -25.75
C PRO A 376 5.31 4.01 -26.88
N PRO A 377 4.26 3.30 -27.36
CA PRO A 377 3.82 1.99 -26.87
C PRO A 377 4.52 0.80 -27.52
N LYS A 378 5.34 1.00 -28.56
CA LYS A 378 5.89 -0.10 -29.36
C LYS A 378 7.09 -0.79 -28.73
N PHE A 379 7.97 -0.05 -28.05
CA PHE A 379 9.22 -0.58 -27.46
C PHE A 379 10.06 -1.36 -28.48
N GLU A 380 10.19 -0.83 -29.71
CA GLU A 380 10.93 -1.49 -30.80
C GLU A 380 12.40 -1.66 -30.40
N PRO A 381 12.99 -2.85 -30.55
CA PRO A 381 14.39 -3.08 -30.28
C PRO A 381 15.29 -2.21 -31.16
N ILE A 382 16.32 -1.61 -30.59
CA ILE A 382 17.33 -0.82 -31.32
C ILE A 382 18.44 -1.78 -31.74
N ALA A 383 18.55 -2.01 -33.04
CA ALA A 383 19.55 -2.93 -33.60
C ALA A 383 20.99 -2.52 -33.22
N GLY A 384 21.82 -3.50 -32.86
CA GLY A 384 23.20 -3.28 -32.45
C GLY A 384 23.37 -2.78 -31.01
N SER A 385 22.29 -2.72 -30.22
CA SER A 385 22.32 -2.32 -28.81
C SER A 385 22.18 -3.51 -27.85
N GLU A 386 22.26 -4.73 -28.38
CA GLU A 386 22.20 -5.96 -27.61
C GLU A 386 23.39 -6.06 -26.66
N PHE A 387 23.11 -6.53 -25.44
CA PHE A 387 24.16 -6.78 -24.44
C PHE A 387 23.81 -7.98 -23.58
N THR A 388 24.83 -8.54 -22.99
CA THR A 388 24.72 -9.67 -22.05
C THR A 388 25.43 -9.33 -20.75
N MET A 389 24.89 -9.82 -19.64
CA MET A 389 25.49 -9.62 -18.33
C MET A 389 25.27 -10.83 -17.42
N ASP A 390 26.14 -10.98 -16.43
CA ASP A 390 25.99 -12.00 -15.41
C ASP A 390 24.76 -11.74 -14.53
N ALA A 391 24.02 -12.82 -14.25
CA ALA A 391 22.82 -12.80 -13.43
C ALA A 391 22.63 -14.14 -12.73
N ASP A 392 22.88 -14.19 -11.42
CA ASP A 392 22.65 -15.39 -10.58
C ASP A 392 21.29 -15.33 -9.86
N LEU A 393 20.70 -14.16 -9.79
CA LEU A 393 19.36 -13.90 -9.23
C LEU A 393 18.64 -12.86 -10.06
N VAL A 394 17.45 -13.19 -10.53
CA VAL A 394 16.58 -12.25 -11.24
C VAL A 394 15.27 -12.08 -10.48
N LEU A 395 14.89 -10.83 -10.20
CA LEU A 395 13.65 -10.49 -9.49
C LEU A 395 12.69 -9.74 -10.41
N LEU A 396 11.54 -10.35 -10.69
CA LEU A 396 10.50 -9.76 -11.52
C LEU A 396 9.61 -8.85 -10.67
N ALA A 397 9.77 -7.54 -10.82
CA ALA A 397 9.05 -6.48 -10.11
C ALA A 397 8.20 -5.62 -11.07
N MET A 398 7.55 -6.26 -12.04
CA MET A 398 6.84 -5.62 -13.16
C MET A 398 5.38 -5.27 -12.86
N GLY A 399 4.94 -5.36 -11.60
CA GLY A 399 3.57 -5.10 -11.17
C GLY A 399 2.63 -6.29 -11.36
N PHE A 400 1.33 -6.04 -11.22
CA PHE A 400 0.29 -7.06 -11.19
C PHE A 400 -0.73 -6.85 -12.31
N LEU A 401 -1.41 -7.93 -12.68
CA LEU A 401 -2.48 -7.91 -13.71
C LEU A 401 -3.87 -7.74 -13.08
N GLY A 402 -4.04 -8.08 -11.80
CA GLY A 402 -5.31 -8.03 -11.10
C GLY A 402 -5.39 -9.05 -9.97
N PRO A 403 -6.58 -9.33 -9.42
CA PRO A 403 -6.77 -10.34 -8.40
C PRO A 403 -6.59 -11.76 -8.97
N VAL A 404 -6.23 -12.70 -8.09
CA VAL A 404 -6.25 -14.13 -8.42
C VAL A 404 -7.71 -14.58 -8.53
N ARG A 405 -8.10 -15.09 -9.71
CA ARG A 405 -9.50 -15.42 -10.02
C ARG A 405 -9.92 -16.78 -9.49
N ASN A 406 -9.05 -17.77 -9.68
CA ASN A 406 -9.31 -19.17 -9.26
C ASN A 406 -9.54 -19.27 -7.74
N GLY A 407 -10.66 -19.85 -7.37
CA GLY A 407 -11.12 -19.98 -5.99
C GLY A 407 -12.25 -19.00 -5.68
N MET A 408 -12.07 -18.12 -4.70
CA MET A 408 -13.12 -17.26 -4.15
C MET A 408 -13.92 -16.46 -5.19
N ILE A 409 -13.26 -15.82 -6.15
CA ILE A 409 -13.93 -14.96 -7.15
C ILE A 409 -14.84 -15.79 -8.05
N GLU A 410 -14.34 -16.93 -8.56
CA GLU A 410 -15.12 -17.86 -9.41
C GLU A 410 -16.25 -18.50 -8.64
N GLN A 411 -16.00 -18.96 -7.42
CA GLN A 411 -17.01 -19.63 -6.58
C GLN A 411 -18.14 -18.68 -6.17
N LEU A 412 -17.85 -17.40 -5.91
CA LEU A 412 -18.86 -16.40 -5.62
C LEU A 412 -19.62 -15.91 -6.85
N GLY A 413 -19.14 -16.20 -8.05
CA GLY A 413 -19.79 -15.80 -9.32
C GLY A 413 -19.82 -14.28 -9.54
N VAL A 414 -18.90 -13.52 -8.93
CA VAL A 414 -18.85 -12.06 -9.11
C VAL A 414 -18.30 -11.69 -10.49
N GLY A 415 -18.91 -10.69 -11.13
CA GLY A 415 -18.48 -10.18 -12.43
C GLY A 415 -17.11 -9.49 -12.38
N LEU A 416 -16.41 -9.48 -13.52
CA LEU A 416 -15.15 -8.80 -13.71
C LEU A 416 -15.28 -7.62 -14.66
N ASP A 417 -14.47 -6.57 -14.48
CA ASP A 417 -14.35 -5.45 -15.42
C ASP A 417 -13.49 -5.84 -16.64
N ALA A 418 -13.41 -4.94 -17.64
CA ALA A 418 -12.59 -5.16 -18.85
C ALA A 418 -11.09 -5.34 -18.57
N ARG A 419 -10.59 -4.92 -17.39
CA ARG A 419 -9.21 -5.11 -16.96
C ARG A 419 -9.01 -6.39 -16.16
N GLY A 420 -10.10 -7.10 -15.84
CA GLY A 420 -10.09 -8.34 -15.08
C GLY A 420 -10.10 -8.15 -13.55
N ASN A 421 -10.42 -6.95 -13.05
CA ASN A 421 -10.67 -6.71 -11.63
C ASN A 421 -12.12 -7.04 -11.29
N VAL A 422 -12.44 -7.24 -10.02
CA VAL A 422 -13.83 -7.44 -9.58
C VAL A 422 -14.66 -6.20 -9.90
N ALA A 423 -15.68 -6.37 -10.74
CA ALA A 423 -16.60 -5.30 -11.11
C ALA A 423 -17.50 -4.95 -9.92
N ALA A 424 -17.48 -3.69 -9.50
CA ALA A 424 -18.39 -3.19 -8.47
C ALA A 424 -18.79 -1.74 -8.79
N GLY A 425 -20.02 -1.40 -8.45
CA GLY A 425 -20.62 -0.08 -8.70
C GLY A 425 -19.99 1.06 -7.90
N ALA A 426 -20.58 2.23 -7.98
CA ALA A 426 -20.19 3.39 -7.18
C ALA A 426 -20.45 3.17 -5.68
N ASP A 427 -21.35 2.28 -5.35
CA ASP A 427 -21.70 1.81 -4.01
C ASP A 427 -20.82 0.64 -3.53
N TYR A 428 -19.81 0.27 -4.30
CA TYR A 428 -18.91 -0.86 -4.02
C TYR A 428 -19.55 -2.25 -4.04
N MET A 429 -20.86 -2.37 -4.34
CA MET A 429 -21.52 -3.67 -4.48
C MET A 429 -21.16 -4.31 -5.82
N THR A 430 -20.89 -5.61 -5.79
CA THR A 430 -20.58 -6.41 -6.98
C THR A 430 -21.87 -6.78 -7.73
N SER A 431 -21.76 -7.61 -8.77
CA SER A 431 -22.93 -8.19 -9.45
C SER A 431 -23.77 -9.11 -8.57
N VAL A 432 -23.25 -9.52 -7.40
CA VAL A 432 -23.92 -10.41 -6.46
C VAL A 432 -24.37 -9.62 -5.22
N PRO A 433 -25.67 -9.53 -4.92
CA PRO A 433 -26.17 -8.79 -3.78
C PRO A 433 -25.55 -9.26 -2.45
N GLY A 434 -25.19 -8.28 -1.59
CA GLY A 434 -24.55 -8.57 -0.30
C GLY A 434 -23.04 -8.83 -0.40
N ILE A 435 -22.46 -8.87 -1.60
CA ILE A 435 -21.02 -9.00 -1.81
C ILE A 435 -20.48 -7.68 -2.35
N PHE A 436 -19.48 -7.13 -1.67
CA PHE A 436 -18.83 -5.86 -1.99
C PHE A 436 -17.37 -6.08 -2.33
N ALA A 437 -16.74 -5.12 -3.04
CA ALA A 437 -15.32 -5.18 -3.34
C ALA A 437 -14.66 -3.81 -3.18
N ALA A 438 -13.43 -3.78 -2.64
CA ALA A 438 -12.68 -2.55 -2.43
C ALA A 438 -11.17 -2.76 -2.57
N GLY A 439 -10.45 -1.67 -2.78
CA GLY A 439 -9.01 -1.63 -2.94
C GLY A 439 -8.55 -2.19 -4.29
N ASP A 440 -7.33 -2.72 -4.32
CA ASP A 440 -6.71 -3.15 -5.58
C ASP A 440 -7.47 -4.30 -6.27
N MET A 441 -8.26 -5.06 -5.53
CA MET A 441 -9.12 -6.11 -6.11
C MET A 441 -10.19 -5.55 -7.05
N ARG A 442 -10.68 -4.35 -6.77
CA ARG A 442 -11.67 -3.62 -7.57
C ARG A 442 -11.03 -2.61 -8.51
N ARG A 443 -10.06 -1.87 -8.02
CA ARG A 443 -9.45 -0.73 -8.71
C ARG A 443 -8.29 -1.14 -9.64
N GLY A 444 -7.66 -2.27 -9.39
CA GLY A 444 -6.31 -2.61 -9.84
C GLY A 444 -5.26 -2.04 -8.89
N GLN A 445 -4.01 -2.42 -9.08
CA GLN A 445 -2.90 -1.96 -8.22
C GLN A 445 -2.88 -0.42 -8.10
N SER A 446 -2.76 0.07 -6.86
CA SER A 446 -2.87 1.51 -6.58
C SER A 446 -2.08 1.90 -5.32
N LEU A 447 -2.16 3.17 -4.93
CA LEU A 447 -1.48 3.67 -3.74
C LEU A 447 -2.17 3.18 -2.46
N VAL A 448 -1.40 3.01 -1.38
CA VAL A 448 -1.92 2.66 -0.04
C VAL A 448 -3.07 3.57 0.40
N VAL A 449 -2.98 4.86 0.11
CA VAL A 449 -4.01 5.84 0.45
C VAL A 449 -5.31 5.65 -0.35
N TRP A 450 -5.24 5.14 -1.59
CA TRP A 450 -6.42 4.74 -2.36
C TRP A 450 -7.09 3.50 -1.75
N ALA A 451 -6.30 2.52 -1.34
CA ALA A 451 -6.82 1.33 -0.68
C ALA A 451 -7.58 1.68 0.61
N ILE A 452 -7.02 2.56 1.46
CA ILE A 452 -7.68 3.07 2.67
C ILE A 452 -8.98 3.82 2.30
N SER A 453 -8.94 4.69 1.30
CA SER A 453 -10.11 5.45 0.85
C SER A 453 -11.25 4.53 0.39
N GLU A 454 -10.95 3.53 -0.44
CA GLU A 454 -11.95 2.58 -0.91
C GLU A 454 -12.50 1.71 0.22
N GLY A 455 -11.66 1.27 1.15
CA GLY A 455 -12.10 0.53 2.33
C GLY A 455 -13.09 1.34 3.19
N ARG A 456 -12.83 2.63 3.41
CA ARG A 456 -13.72 3.54 4.13
C ARG A 456 -15.06 3.70 3.41
N LYS A 457 -15.04 3.98 2.11
CA LYS A 457 -16.24 4.20 1.27
C LYS A 457 -17.07 2.93 1.14
N ALA A 458 -16.43 1.77 0.97
CA ALA A 458 -17.11 0.49 0.97
C ALA A 458 -17.79 0.22 2.32
N ALA A 459 -17.13 0.51 3.43
CA ALA A 459 -17.72 0.39 4.76
C ALA A 459 -18.96 1.26 4.95
N GLU A 460 -18.92 2.50 4.47
CA GLU A 460 -20.09 3.40 4.49
C GLU A 460 -21.26 2.84 3.66
N SER A 461 -20.97 2.29 2.48
CA SER A 461 -21.98 1.67 1.62
C SER A 461 -22.57 0.39 2.24
N ILE A 462 -21.73 -0.45 2.85
CA ILE A 462 -22.17 -1.65 3.57
C ILE A 462 -23.05 -1.27 4.77
N ASP A 463 -22.67 -0.27 5.55
CA ASP A 463 -23.48 0.21 6.70
C ASP A 463 -24.85 0.69 6.25
N ARG A 464 -24.93 1.46 5.15
CA ARG A 464 -26.22 1.86 4.55
C ARG A 464 -27.05 0.67 4.10
N TYR A 465 -26.46 -0.29 3.40
CA TYR A 465 -27.12 -1.52 2.95
C TYR A 465 -27.70 -2.31 4.12
N LEU A 466 -26.93 -2.53 5.17
CA LEU A 466 -27.36 -3.27 6.36
C LEU A 466 -28.48 -2.55 7.15
N LYS A 467 -28.51 -1.21 7.14
CA LYS A 467 -29.58 -0.42 7.75
C LYS A 467 -30.88 -0.47 6.95
N GLN A 468 -30.81 -0.45 5.62
CA GLN A 468 -31.97 -0.54 4.74
C GLN A 468 -32.65 -1.92 4.82
N ALA A 469 -31.87 -2.99 4.90
CA ALA A 469 -32.39 -4.35 5.09
C ALA A 469 -33.22 -4.51 6.39
N ARG A 470 -33.01 -3.65 7.40
CA ARG A 470 -33.83 -3.60 8.62
C ARG A 470 -35.20 -2.94 8.40
N ALA A 471 -35.31 -1.98 7.47
CA ALA A 471 -36.53 -1.23 7.24
C ALA A 471 -37.59 -2.02 6.42
N VAL A 472 -37.20 -3.12 5.80
CA VAL A 472 -38.08 -3.92 4.93
C VAL A 472 -38.78 -5.06 5.69
N ILE A 473 -38.54 -5.28 6.98
CA ILE A 473 -39.33 -6.21 7.80
C ILE A 473 -40.59 -5.46 8.23
N PRO A 474 -41.81 -5.76 7.64
CA PRO A 474 -43.05 -5.13 8.10
C PRO A 474 -43.23 -5.53 9.56
N SER A 475 -43.48 -4.54 10.43
CA SER A 475 -44.07 -4.79 11.74
C SER A 475 -45.35 -5.58 11.51
N ALA A 476 -45.38 -6.85 11.89
CA ALA A 476 -46.63 -7.60 11.99
C ALA A 476 -47.51 -6.82 12.98
N SER A 477 -48.37 -5.96 12.47
CA SER A 477 -49.39 -5.29 13.24
C SER A 477 -50.28 -6.38 13.80
N ALA A 478 -50.22 -6.59 15.09
CA ALA A 478 -51.20 -7.38 15.84
C ALA A 478 -52.59 -6.77 15.64
N GLY A 479 -53.35 -7.35 14.76
CA GLY A 479 -54.78 -7.12 14.67
C GLY A 479 -55.45 -7.78 15.86
N ILE A 480 -55.60 -7.05 16.97
CA ILE A 480 -56.55 -7.42 18.04
C ILE A 480 -57.92 -6.95 17.54
N SER A 481 -58.67 -7.90 16.99
CA SER A 481 -60.11 -7.75 16.76
C SER A 481 -60.82 -7.90 18.11
N ALA A 482 -61.25 -6.79 18.68
CA ALA A 482 -62.25 -6.80 19.74
C ALA A 482 -63.60 -7.17 19.10
N ARG A 483 -64.20 -8.28 19.48
CA ARG A 483 -65.64 -8.53 19.37
C ARG A 483 -66.22 -8.47 20.78
N VAL A 484 -67.19 -7.60 20.89
CA VAL A 484 -68.15 -7.47 21.98
C VAL A 484 -68.98 -8.74 22.17
#